data_88eec3562dfa4601fe621d49cd9325d3
#
_entry.id   88eec3562dfa4601fe621d49cd9325d3
#
_cell.length_a   1.000
_cell.length_b   1.000
_cell.length_c   1.000
_cell.angle_alpha   90.00
_cell.angle_beta   90.00
_cell.angle_gamma   90.00
#
_symmetry.space_group_name_H-M   'P 1'
#
loop_
_entity.id
_entity.type
_entity.pdbx_description
1 polymer ?
#
loop_
_entity_poly.entity_id
_entity_poly.type
_entity_poly.pdbx_seq_one_letter_code
_entity_poly.pdbx_strand_id
1 'polypeptide(L)'
;DQNDDTSRVRLLRGLHEKLWHEDYKGMERFLQRLGVPDRCYELLETVIKTCDHCNAFKPVPRRPRYGADLAGHFGDVLVIDLFFLWGIPFILMIDEATRYKVVAVLQKKDAKSLAKVLLYSWFRYFGPPKTLKSDQEGGIAAQEFGKVCDRFSIHRALGGSDDTGQHTRTG
;
A
#
# COMPACT_ATOMS: atom_id res chain seq x y z
N ASP A 1 13.69 43.85 -1.45
CA ASP A 1 12.35 44.34 -1.74
C ASP A 1 11.28 43.26 -1.52
N GLN A 2 10.93 43.04 -0.24
CA GLN A 2 9.94 42.03 0.17
C GLN A 2 8.56 42.27 -0.46
N ASN A 3 8.19 43.51 -0.69
CA ASN A 3 6.88 43.86 -1.28
C ASN A 3 6.76 43.43 -2.75
N ASP A 4 7.88 43.42 -3.50
CA ASP A 4 7.97 43.01 -4.89
C ASP A 4 7.91 41.45 -5.01
N ASP A 5 8.55 40.71 -4.11
CA ASP A 5 8.51 39.24 -4.10
C ASP A 5 7.10 38.72 -3.75
N THR A 6 6.37 39.37 -2.85
CA THR A 6 4.98 39.02 -2.54
C THR A 6 4.08 39.15 -3.76
N SER A 7 4.25 40.22 -4.51
CA SER A 7 3.51 40.46 -5.78
C SER A 7 3.87 39.41 -6.83
N ARG A 8 5.16 39.08 -6.99
CA ARG A 8 5.64 38.02 -7.88
C ARG A 8 5.07 36.66 -7.54
N VAL A 9 5.09 36.26 -6.26
CA VAL A 9 4.52 35.01 -5.76
C VAL A 9 3.02 34.92 -6.10
N ARG A 10 2.27 36.02 -5.91
CA ARG A 10 0.84 36.08 -6.25
C ARG A 10 0.62 35.86 -7.75
N LEU A 11 1.40 36.51 -8.61
CA LEU A 11 1.32 36.37 -10.05
C LEU A 11 1.68 34.95 -10.51
N LEU A 12 2.77 34.38 -9.99
CA LEU A 12 3.21 33.01 -10.28
C LEU A 12 2.17 31.98 -9.84
N ARG A 13 1.53 32.18 -8.69
CA ARG A 13 0.45 31.30 -8.20
C ARG A 13 -0.76 31.36 -9.14
N GLY A 14 -1.22 32.56 -9.49
CA GLY A 14 -2.32 32.70 -10.43
C GLY A 14 -2.01 32.13 -11.82
N LEU A 15 -0.75 32.22 -12.28
CA LEU A 15 -0.31 31.61 -13.52
C LEU A 15 -0.30 30.06 -13.41
N HIS A 16 0.22 29.51 -12.32
CA HIS A 16 0.23 28.08 -12.04
C HIS A 16 -1.19 27.48 -12.02
N GLU A 17 -2.15 28.17 -11.42
CA GLU A 17 -3.57 27.78 -11.43
C GLU A 17 -4.16 27.81 -12.85
N LYS A 18 -3.90 28.87 -13.61
CA LYS A 18 -4.37 29.02 -15.01
C LYS A 18 -3.78 27.99 -15.96
N LEU A 19 -2.56 27.51 -15.69
CA LEU A 19 -1.89 26.47 -16.44
C LEU A 19 -2.18 25.06 -15.88
N TRP A 20 -3.31 24.89 -15.20
CA TRP A 20 -3.79 23.60 -14.70
C TRP A 20 -2.78 22.89 -13.78
N HIS A 21 -2.10 23.68 -12.94
CA HIS A 21 -1.12 23.18 -11.98
C HIS A 21 0.07 22.46 -12.62
N GLU A 22 0.53 22.99 -13.76
CA GLU A 22 1.71 22.47 -14.47
C GLU A 22 2.90 22.31 -13.54
N ASP A 23 3.75 21.31 -13.78
CA ASP A 23 4.94 21.04 -12.98
C ASP A 23 6.02 22.13 -13.11
N TYR A 24 7.08 22.03 -12.31
CA TYR A 24 8.18 23.00 -12.33
C TYR A 24 8.77 23.16 -13.73
N LYS A 25 9.03 22.05 -14.44
CA LYS A 25 9.66 22.08 -15.76
C LYS A 25 8.75 22.70 -16.83
N GLY A 26 7.47 22.45 -16.75
CA GLY A 26 6.48 23.05 -17.66
C GLY A 26 6.35 24.53 -17.44
N MET A 27 6.23 24.97 -16.17
CA MET A 27 6.21 26.38 -15.80
C MET A 27 7.51 27.10 -16.17
N GLU A 28 8.67 26.51 -15.91
CA GLU A 28 9.98 27.05 -16.26
C GLU A 28 10.08 27.31 -17.76
N ARG A 29 9.75 26.34 -18.61
CA ARG A 29 9.75 26.50 -20.07
C ARG A 29 8.82 27.64 -20.55
N PHE A 30 7.68 27.78 -19.87
CA PHE A 30 6.76 28.87 -20.17
C PHE A 30 7.34 30.24 -19.80
N LEU A 31 7.91 30.37 -18.60
CA LEU A 31 8.52 31.61 -18.10
C LEU A 31 9.76 32.03 -18.93
N GLN A 32 10.56 31.04 -19.40
CA GLN A 32 11.70 31.30 -20.28
C GLN A 32 11.28 32.01 -21.59
N ARG A 33 10.14 31.61 -22.17
CA ARG A 33 9.61 32.24 -23.36
C ARG A 33 9.13 33.67 -23.12
N LEU A 34 8.78 34.01 -21.90
CA LEU A 34 8.36 35.34 -21.48
C LEU A 34 9.52 36.24 -21.08
N GLY A 35 10.74 35.72 -20.94
CA GLY A 35 11.93 36.46 -20.55
C GLY A 35 11.82 37.11 -19.16
N VAL A 36 11.24 36.42 -18.20
CA VAL A 36 11.05 36.93 -16.84
C VAL A 36 12.39 36.94 -16.05
N PRO A 37 12.54 37.80 -15.02
CA PRO A 37 13.74 37.88 -14.20
C PRO A 37 14.02 36.55 -13.46
N ASP A 38 15.31 36.25 -13.23
CA ASP A 38 15.76 35.00 -12.55
C ASP A 38 15.11 34.79 -11.20
N ARG A 39 14.83 35.86 -10.48
CA ARG A 39 14.13 35.80 -9.19
C ARG A 39 12.77 35.09 -9.26
N CYS A 40 12.10 35.12 -10.41
CA CYS A 40 10.84 34.40 -10.58
C CYS A 40 11.01 32.88 -10.56
N TYR A 41 12.14 32.35 -11.04
CA TYR A 41 12.42 30.91 -11.02
C TYR A 41 12.70 30.41 -9.59
N GLU A 42 13.40 31.19 -8.78
CA GLU A 42 13.63 30.88 -7.36
C GLU A 42 12.29 30.81 -6.59
N LEU A 43 11.41 31.76 -6.83
CA LEU A 43 10.10 31.82 -6.19
C LEU A 43 9.12 30.75 -6.69
N LEU A 44 9.29 30.29 -7.94
CA LEU A 44 8.42 29.27 -8.54
C LEU A 44 8.43 27.95 -7.77
N GLU A 45 9.59 27.52 -7.30
CA GLU A 45 9.71 26.29 -6.50
C GLU A 45 8.86 26.37 -5.23
N THR A 46 8.90 27.52 -4.56
CA THR A 46 8.09 27.76 -3.36
C THR A 46 6.61 27.75 -3.67
N VAL A 47 6.19 28.39 -4.78
CA VAL A 47 4.79 28.42 -5.21
C VAL A 47 4.24 27.02 -5.45
N ILE A 48 4.98 26.17 -6.15
CA ILE A 48 4.55 24.79 -6.45
C ILE A 48 4.53 23.93 -5.18
N LYS A 49 5.56 24.02 -4.33
CA LYS A 49 5.62 23.27 -3.06
C LYS A 49 4.51 23.64 -2.08
N THR A 50 4.04 24.89 -2.11
CA THR A 50 2.96 25.37 -1.21
C THR A 50 1.58 25.36 -1.87
N CYS A 51 1.44 24.77 -3.04
CA CYS A 51 0.13 24.64 -3.70
C CYS A 51 -0.65 23.49 -3.08
N ASP A 52 -1.80 23.79 -2.47
CA ASP A 52 -2.65 22.80 -1.82
C ASP A 52 -3.17 21.75 -2.80
N HIS A 53 -3.56 22.18 -4.01
CA HIS A 53 -3.99 21.26 -5.06
C HIS A 53 -2.89 20.27 -5.45
N CYS A 54 -1.68 20.77 -5.78
CA CYS A 54 -0.55 19.90 -6.13
C CYS A 54 -0.17 18.96 -4.98
N ASN A 55 -0.27 19.42 -3.73
CA ASN A 55 0.02 18.57 -2.56
C ASN A 55 -1.05 17.50 -2.34
N ALA A 56 -2.33 17.80 -2.59
CA ALA A 56 -3.42 16.83 -2.47
C ALA A 56 -3.35 15.72 -3.53
N PHE A 57 -2.87 16.04 -4.74
CA PHE A 57 -2.78 15.11 -5.87
C PHE A 57 -1.36 14.63 -6.18
N LYS A 58 -0.41 14.83 -5.26
CA LYS A 58 0.93 14.24 -5.42
C LYS A 58 0.82 12.73 -5.60
N PRO A 59 1.46 12.16 -6.66
CA PRO A 59 1.55 10.71 -6.76
C PRO A 59 2.17 10.16 -5.49
N VAL A 60 1.49 9.20 -4.86
CA VAL A 60 2.07 8.49 -3.73
C VAL A 60 3.38 7.87 -4.20
N PRO A 61 4.51 8.09 -3.50
CA PRO A 61 5.77 7.46 -3.85
C PRO A 61 5.53 5.97 -4.06
N ARG A 62 5.97 5.45 -5.21
CA ARG A 62 5.88 4.01 -5.44
C ARG A 62 6.61 3.33 -4.29
N ARG A 63 5.87 2.55 -3.51
CA ARG A 63 6.48 1.73 -2.47
C ARG A 63 7.61 0.95 -3.12
N PRO A 64 8.82 0.92 -2.52
CA PRO A 64 9.90 0.09 -3.04
C PRO A 64 9.31 -1.30 -3.22
N ARG A 65 9.49 -1.88 -4.41
CA ARG A 65 9.19 -3.29 -4.62
C ARG A 65 10.29 -4.03 -3.85
N TYR A 66 10.01 -4.42 -2.63
CA TYR A 66 10.81 -5.44 -1.99
C TYR A 66 10.73 -6.64 -2.93
N GLY A 67 11.88 -7.15 -3.35
CA GLY A 67 11.97 -8.40 -4.09
C GLY A 67 11.61 -9.55 -3.14
N ALA A 68 10.35 -9.60 -2.73
CA ALA A 68 9.83 -10.80 -2.12
C ALA A 68 9.75 -11.83 -3.25
N ASP A 69 10.37 -12.97 -3.07
CA ASP A 69 10.13 -14.12 -3.91
C ASP A 69 8.64 -14.41 -3.84
N LEU A 70 7.93 -14.02 -4.89
CA LEU A 70 6.49 -14.27 -4.98
C LEU A 70 6.27 -15.77 -5.14
N ALA A 71 5.18 -16.26 -4.55
CA ALA A 71 4.76 -17.65 -4.73
C ALA A 71 4.73 -18.02 -6.22
N GLY A 72 5.29 -19.18 -6.55
CA GLY A 72 5.41 -19.62 -7.95
C GLY A 72 4.12 -20.17 -8.53
N HIS A 73 3.25 -20.77 -7.69
CA HIS A 73 2.05 -21.46 -8.11
C HIS A 73 0.84 -21.09 -7.26
N PHE A 74 -0.34 -21.22 -7.85
CA PHE A 74 -1.60 -21.09 -7.13
C PHE A 74 -1.65 -22.06 -5.92
N GLY A 75 -2.06 -21.54 -4.76
CA GLY A 75 -2.15 -22.31 -3.53
C GLY A 75 -0.84 -22.48 -2.75
N ASP A 76 0.29 -21.96 -3.26
CA ASP A 76 1.54 -21.97 -2.48
C ASP A 76 1.43 -21.02 -1.28
N VAL A 77 0.97 -19.80 -1.50
CA VAL A 77 0.84 -18.79 -0.43
C VAL A 77 -0.50 -18.09 -0.52
N LEU A 78 -1.26 -18.17 0.57
CA LEU A 78 -2.48 -17.42 0.79
C LEU A 78 -2.23 -16.29 1.79
N VAL A 79 -2.45 -15.07 1.38
CA VAL A 79 -2.40 -13.88 2.24
C VAL A 79 -3.80 -13.60 2.76
N ILE A 80 -3.96 -13.42 4.06
CA ILE A 80 -5.22 -13.05 4.68
C ILE A 80 -5.10 -11.73 5.42
N ASP A 81 -6.14 -10.91 5.32
CA ASP A 81 -6.26 -9.62 5.97
C ASP A 81 -7.67 -9.42 6.51
N LEU A 82 -7.79 -8.76 7.66
CA LEU A 82 -9.06 -8.45 8.29
C LEU A 82 -9.34 -6.96 8.15
N PHE A 83 -10.49 -6.62 7.62
CA PHE A 83 -10.91 -5.24 7.51
C PHE A 83 -12.38 -5.06 7.94
N PHE A 84 -12.73 -3.82 8.24
CA PHE A 84 -14.08 -3.45 8.65
C PHE A 84 -14.71 -2.55 7.60
N LEU A 85 -15.95 -2.86 7.24
CA LEU A 85 -16.77 -2.01 6.38
C LEU A 85 -18.09 -1.80 7.09
N TRP A 86 -18.44 -0.54 7.40
CA TRP A 86 -19.61 -0.16 8.19
C TRP A 86 -19.75 -0.91 9.54
N GLY A 87 -18.61 -1.16 10.21
CA GLY A 87 -18.57 -1.88 11.47
C GLY A 87 -18.71 -3.42 11.35
N ILE A 88 -18.89 -3.95 10.15
CA ILE A 88 -18.97 -5.39 9.90
C ILE A 88 -17.56 -5.89 9.57
N PRO A 89 -17.07 -6.95 10.24
CA PRO A 89 -15.76 -7.54 9.94
C PRO A 89 -15.81 -8.41 8.69
N PHE A 90 -14.82 -8.24 7.83
CA PHE A 90 -14.58 -9.02 6.63
C PHE A 90 -13.19 -9.64 6.67
N ILE A 91 -13.04 -10.77 6.03
CA ILE A 91 -11.74 -11.36 5.70
C ILE A 91 -11.52 -11.27 4.19
N LEU A 92 -10.37 -10.75 3.82
CA LEU A 92 -9.84 -10.76 2.47
C LEU A 92 -8.81 -11.89 2.37
N MET A 93 -8.95 -12.76 1.40
CA MET A 93 -8.06 -13.87 1.09
C MET A 93 -7.49 -13.64 -0.30
N ILE A 94 -6.18 -13.63 -0.45
CA ILE A 94 -5.49 -13.36 -1.72
C ILE A 94 -4.46 -14.45 -1.98
N ASP A 95 -4.59 -15.16 -3.08
CA ASP A 95 -3.51 -16.00 -3.59
C ASP A 95 -2.36 -15.14 -4.09
N GLU A 96 -1.16 -15.36 -3.56
CA GLU A 96 0.00 -14.50 -3.84
C GLU A 96 0.48 -14.62 -5.30
N ALA A 97 0.40 -15.82 -5.88
CA ALA A 97 0.86 -16.07 -7.25
C ALA A 97 -0.07 -15.44 -8.29
N THR A 98 -1.36 -15.73 -8.20
CA THR A 98 -2.34 -15.34 -9.23
C THR A 98 -3.06 -14.03 -8.94
N ARG A 99 -2.95 -13.54 -7.71
CA ARG A 99 -3.71 -12.38 -7.19
C ARG A 99 -5.22 -12.63 -7.15
N TYR A 100 -5.66 -13.87 -7.26
CA TYR A 100 -7.06 -14.22 -7.08
C TYR A 100 -7.53 -13.86 -5.67
N LYS A 101 -8.70 -13.23 -5.59
CA LYS A 101 -9.21 -12.65 -4.34
C LYS A 101 -10.56 -13.23 -3.99
N VAL A 102 -10.74 -13.56 -2.72
CA VAL A 102 -12.02 -13.91 -2.13
C VAL A 102 -12.26 -13.03 -0.91
N VAL A 103 -13.47 -12.50 -0.79
CA VAL A 103 -13.91 -11.73 0.38
C VAL A 103 -15.07 -12.45 1.02
N ALA A 104 -15.04 -12.58 2.34
CA ALA A 104 -16.13 -13.19 3.09
C ALA A 104 -16.42 -12.40 4.37
N VAL A 105 -17.67 -12.44 4.82
CA VAL A 105 -18.09 -11.82 6.09
C VAL A 105 -17.68 -12.71 7.25
N LEU A 106 -17.11 -12.11 8.28
CA LEU A 106 -16.85 -12.75 9.57
C LEU A 106 -18.01 -12.47 10.52
N GLN A 107 -18.56 -13.50 11.15
CA GLN A 107 -19.59 -13.31 12.17
C GLN A 107 -19.00 -12.74 13.47
N LYS A 108 -17.78 -13.17 13.83
CA LYS A 108 -17.03 -12.71 15.00
C LYS A 108 -15.54 -12.71 14.69
N LYS A 109 -14.79 -11.78 15.31
CA LYS A 109 -13.33 -11.73 15.21
C LYS A 109 -12.68 -12.73 16.17
N ASP A 110 -13.00 -14.01 16.04
CA ASP A 110 -12.41 -15.08 16.83
C ASP A 110 -11.82 -16.19 15.91
N ALA A 111 -10.92 -16.97 16.46
CA ALA A 111 -10.20 -18.02 15.73
C ALA A 111 -11.15 -19.08 15.11
N LYS A 112 -12.25 -19.40 15.79
CA LYS A 112 -13.22 -20.39 15.32
C LYS A 112 -14.00 -19.89 14.10
N SER A 113 -14.48 -18.63 14.15
CA SER A 113 -15.17 -18.00 13.03
C SER A 113 -14.26 -17.85 11.82
N LEU A 114 -13.00 -17.45 12.05
CA LEU A 114 -11.97 -17.34 11.04
C LEU A 114 -11.70 -18.68 10.36
N ALA A 115 -11.46 -19.74 11.13
CA ALA A 115 -11.25 -21.09 10.62
C ALA A 115 -12.44 -21.58 9.79
N LYS A 116 -13.67 -21.34 10.27
CA LYS A 116 -14.90 -21.70 9.56
C LYS A 116 -14.97 -20.98 8.20
N VAL A 117 -14.70 -19.68 8.16
CA VAL A 117 -14.74 -18.92 6.91
C VAL A 117 -13.68 -19.40 5.93
N LEU A 118 -12.45 -19.67 6.38
CA LEU A 118 -11.39 -20.23 5.52
C LEU A 118 -11.79 -21.58 4.95
N LEU A 119 -12.34 -22.49 5.76
CA LEU A 119 -12.80 -23.81 5.31
C LEU A 119 -13.88 -23.71 4.24
N TYR A 120 -14.90 -22.86 4.46
CA TYR A 120 -16.05 -22.77 3.54
C TYR A 120 -15.84 -21.90 2.34
N SER A 121 -15.01 -20.83 2.46
CA SER A 121 -14.84 -19.84 1.39
C SER A 121 -13.58 -20.07 0.54
N TRP A 122 -12.62 -20.83 1.05
CA TRP A 122 -11.37 -21.11 0.32
C TRP A 122 -11.08 -22.61 0.21
N PHE A 123 -10.86 -23.32 1.33
CA PHE A 123 -10.37 -24.71 1.30
C PHE A 123 -11.31 -25.65 0.57
N ARG A 124 -12.62 -25.44 0.68
CA ARG A 124 -13.63 -26.26 0.00
C ARG A 124 -13.47 -26.23 -1.53
N TYR A 125 -13.01 -25.13 -2.11
CA TYR A 125 -12.93 -24.94 -3.55
C TYR A 125 -11.52 -25.16 -4.09
N PHE A 126 -10.50 -24.75 -3.35
CA PHE A 126 -9.13 -24.67 -3.81
C PHE A 126 -8.16 -25.55 -3.00
N GLY A 127 -8.61 -26.13 -1.91
CA GLY A 127 -7.76 -26.84 -0.98
C GLY A 127 -7.02 -25.92 0.01
N PRO A 128 -6.34 -26.49 1.00
CA PRO A 128 -5.50 -25.72 1.93
C PRO A 128 -4.24 -25.21 1.21
N PRO A 129 -3.81 -23.96 1.47
CA PRO A 129 -2.55 -23.45 0.94
C PRO A 129 -1.36 -24.10 1.66
N LYS A 130 -0.16 -24.07 1.06
CA LYS A 130 1.07 -24.52 1.74
C LYS A 130 1.47 -23.55 2.85
N THR A 131 1.34 -22.26 2.60
CA THR A 131 1.67 -21.18 3.54
C THR A 131 0.52 -20.19 3.66
N LEU A 132 0.23 -19.78 4.89
CA LEU A 132 -0.73 -18.73 5.19
C LEU A 132 0.01 -17.54 5.79
N LYS A 133 -0.01 -16.40 5.09
CA LYS A 133 0.54 -15.13 5.55
C LYS A 133 -0.54 -14.24 6.14
N SER A 134 -0.30 -13.66 7.30
CA SER A 134 -1.23 -12.73 7.96
C SER A 134 -0.50 -11.76 8.86
N ASP A 135 -1.11 -10.60 9.11
CA ASP A 135 -0.64 -9.71 10.17
C ASP A 135 -0.92 -10.32 11.55
N GLN A 136 -0.19 -9.82 12.58
CA GLN A 136 -0.31 -10.28 13.97
C GLN A 136 -1.61 -9.77 14.63
N GLU A 137 -2.74 -9.84 13.96
CA GLU A 137 -4.02 -9.50 14.57
C GLU A 137 -4.51 -10.60 15.52
N GLY A 138 -5.04 -10.21 16.67
CA GLY A 138 -5.33 -11.09 17.79
C GLY A 138 -6.14 -12.37 17.48
N GLY A 139 -7.07 -12.33 16.51
CA GLY A 139 -7.85 -13.52 16.10
C GLY A 139 -7.04 -14.50 15.26
N ILE A 140 -6.14 -13.99 14.40
CA ILE A 140 -5.30 -14.80 13.51
C ILE A 140 -4.07 -15.33 14.25
N ALA A 141 -3.55 -14.56 15.22
CA ALA A 141 -2.42 -14.96 16.04
C ALA A 141 -2.79 -16.01 17.13
N ALA A 142 -4.08 -16.24 17.34
CA ALA A 142 -4.54 -17.13 18.40
C ALA A 142 -4.02 -18.57 18.24
N GLN A 143 -3.66 -19.19 19.37
CA GLN A 143 -3.18 -20.58 19.41
C GLN A 143 -4.19 -21.57 18.80
N GLU A 144 -5.49 -21.32 18.98
CA GLU A 144 -6.56 -22.16 18.42
C GLU A 144 -6.56 -22.15 16.90
N PHE A 145 -6.28 -21.00 16.29
CA PHE A 145 -6.13 -20.90 14.83
C PHE A 145 -4.88 -21.64 14.35
N GLY A 146 -3.80 -21.64 15.16
CA GLY A 146 -2.61 -22.45 14.93
C GLY A 146 -2.95 -23.93 14.79
N LYS A 147 -3.73 -24.48 15.70
CA LYS A 147 -4.16 -25.90 15.66
C LYS A 147 -4.90 -26.27 14.36
N VAL A 148 -5.66 -25.32 13.78
CA VAL A 148 -6.32 -25.54 12.49
C VAL A 148 -5.28 -25.63 11.38
N CYS A 149 -4.31 -24.72 11.36
CA CYS A 149 -3.23 -24.73 10.36
C CYS A 149 -2.40 -26.02 10.47
N ASP A 150 -2.06 -26.44 11.68
CA ASP A 150 -1.31 -27.68 11.92
C ASP A 150 -2.07 -28.91 11.39
N ARG A 151 -3.39 -28.95 11.60
CA ARG A 151 -4.24 -30.06 11.10
C ARG A 151 -4.22 -30.19 9.57
N PHE A 152 -4.06 -29.09 8.86
CA PHE A 152 -3.99 -29.05 7.41
C PHE A 152 -2.56 -28.96 6.86
N SER A 153 -1.54 -29.08 7.73
CA SER A 153 -0.12 -28.94 7.39
C SER A 153 0.20 -27.60 6.70
N ILE A 154 -0.45 -26.52 7.15
CA ILE A 154 -0.25 -25.17 6.63
C ILE A 154 0.85 -24.49 7.45
N HIS A 155 1.90 -24.03 6.77
CA HIS A 155 2.90 -23.18 7.41
C HIS A 155 2.34 -21.77 7.66
N ARG A 156 2.53 -21.21 8.86
CA ARG A 156 2.08 -19.87 9.22
C ARG A 156 3.25 -18.88 9.16
N ALA A 157 3.11 -17.85 8.33
CA ALA A 157 4.00 -16.70 8.31
C ALA A 157 3.26 -15.48 8.88
N LEU A 158 3.64 -15.04 10.08
CA LEU A 158 3.08 -13.85 10.73
C LEU A 158 3.89 -12.63 10.28
N GLY A 159 3.25 -11.66 9.64
CA GLY A 159 3.89 -10.39 9.23
C GLY A 159 4.30 -9.59 10.46
N GLY A 160 5.56 -9.10 10.48
CA GLY A 160 6.07 -8.22 11.55
C GLY A 160 7.40 -8.61 12.17
N SER A 161 7.98 -9.77 11.85
CA SER A 161 9.38 -10.05 12.18
C SER A 161 10.24 -9.89 10.95
N ASP A 162 11.19 -8.96 11.00
CA ASP A 162 12.30 -8.87 10.05
C ASP A 162 12.94 -10.24 9.91
N ASP A 163 12.68 -10.90 8.80
CA ASP A 163 13.42 -12.10 8.42
C ASP A 163 14.79 -11.65 7.90
N THR A 164 15.66 -11.29 8.85
CA THR A 164 17.10 -11.23 8.60
C THR A 164 17.58 -12.67 8.44
N GLY A 165 17.47 -13.14 7.18
CA GLY A 165 17.94 -14.44 6.79
C GLY A 165 19.42 -14.64 7.14
N GLN A 166 19.67 -15.33 8.24
CA GLN A 166 20.96 -15.98 8.46
C GLN A 166 21.02 -17.25 7.61
N HIS A 167 21.48 -17.08 6.38
CA HIS A 167 22.05 -18.19 5.63
C HIS A 167 23.34 -18.64 6.32
N THR A 168 23.25 -19.57 7.24
CA THR A 168 24.40 -20.39 7.61
C THR A 168 24.72 -21.33 6.46
N ARG A 169 25.67 -20.94 5.64
CA ARG A 169 26.39 -21.87 4.77
C ARG A 169 27.18 -22.80 5.67
N THR A 170 26.74 -24.04 5.77
CA THR A 170 27.61 -25.16 6.17
C THR A 170 28.15 -25.81 4.92
N GLY A 171 29.46 -25.97 4.92
CA GLY A 171 30.35 -26.42 3.84
C GLY A 171 30.13 -27.85 3.33
#